data_c3bdb8a0a598c703a6e897c4774ee29d
#
_entry.id   c3bdb8a0a598c703a6e897c4774ee29d
#
_cell.length_a   1.000
_cell.length_b   1.000
_cell.length_c   1.000
_cell.angle_alpha   90.00
_cell.angle_beta   90.00
_cell.angle_gamma   90.00
#
_symmetry.space_group_name_H-M   'P 1'
#
loop_
_entity.id
_entity.type
_entity.pdbx_description
1 polymer ?
#
loop_
_entity_poly.entity_id
_entity_poly.type
_entity_poly.pdbx_seq_one_letter_code
_entity_poly.pdbx_strand_id
1 'polypeptide(L)'
;NIGGETEFDPAYQTNPLVNALGLGVLRADEIHLANASGVGNRVILFGARTGGDGIGGASILASETFEEGGPAKRPAVQVGDPFMEKLLIECCLELFGAGVVEAIQDLGAAGISCATSELAANGDSGMHVDLEKVLLRDPRLTAGEILMSESQERMMAVVTPENLDRF
;
A
#
# COMPACT_ATOMS: atom_id res chain seq x y z
N ASN A 1 -5.69 -7.44 19.20
CA ASN A 1 -6.30 -6.21 19.70
C ASN A 1 -6.08 -6.14 21.22
N ILE A 2 -5.54 -5.03 21.68
CA ILE A 2 -5.21 -4.83 23.11
C ILE A 2 -6.03 -3.70 23.74
N GLY A 3 -6.80 -2.94 22.97
CA GLY A 3 -7.61 -1.85 23.47
C GLY A 3 -8.46 -1.21 22.39
N GLY A 4 -9.29 -0.30 22.83
CA GLY A 4 -10.16 0.50 22.00
C GLY A 4 -11.28 1.09 22.83
N GLU A 5 -11.96 2.06 22.25
CA GLU A 5 -13.11 2.71 22.84
C GLU A 5 -14.15 3.01 21.75
N THR A 6 -15.38 3.25 22.17
CA THR A 6 -16.46 3.67 21.27
C THR A 6 -17.12 4.89 21.88
N GLU A 7 -17.11 5.97 21.12
CA GLU A 7 -17.76 7.24 21.47
C GLU A 7 -18.99 7.45 20.56
N PHE A 8 -20.03 8.06 21.08
CA PHE A 8 -21.25 8.35 20.35
C PHE A 8 -21.45 9.85 20.26
N ASP A 9 -21.52 10.37 19.04
CA ASP A 9 -21.84 11.76 18.75
C ASP A 9 -22.86 11.81 17.59
N PRO A 10 -23.89 12.66 17.66
CA PRO A 10 -24.89 12.78 16.60
C PRO A 10 -24.32 13.14 15.23
N ALA A 11 -23.15 13.80 15.16
CA ALA A 11 -22.49 14.14 13.92
C ALA A 11 -22.06 12.91 13.10
N TYR A 12 -21.84 11.76 13.76
CA TYR A 12 -21.41 10.51 13.12
C TYR A 12 -22.54 9.51 12.91
N GLN A 13 -23.80 9.90 13.09
CA GLN A 13 -24.95 9.00 12.98
C GLN A 13 -25.07 8.37 11.58
N THR A 14 -24.77 9.14 10.54
CA THR A 14 -24.92 8.70 9.13
C THR A 14 -23.59 8.32 8.49
N ASN A 15 -22.47 8.69 9.08
CA ASN A 15 -21.13 8.43 8.57
C ASN A 15 -20.16 8.13 9.73
N PRO A 16 -20.19 6.91 10.29
CA PRO A 16 -19.35 6.55 11.42
C PRO A 16 -17.87 6.59 11.05
N LEU A 17 -17.06 7.14 11.95
CA LEU A 17 -15.62 7.19 11.83
C LEU A 17 -14.99 6.03 12.61
N VAL A 18 -14.09 5.29 11.98
CA VAL A 18 -13.30 4.25 12.63
C VAL A 18 -11.82 4.56 12.46
N ASN A 19 -11.12 4.65 13.59
CA ASN A 19 -9.67 4.81 13.62
C ASN A 19 -9.03 3.50 14.10
N ALA A 20 -7.97 3.07 13.43
CA ALA A 20 -7.16 1.95 13.87
C ALA A 20 -5.75 2.43 14.18
N LEU A 21 -5.21 2.03 15.34
CA LEU A 21 -3.83 2.29 15.74
C LEU A 21 -3.01 1.00 15.67
N GLY A 22 -1.98 0.99 14.81
CA GLY A 22 -0.92 0.00 14.84
C GLY A 22 0.27 0.54 15.63
N LEU A 23 0.78 -0.23 16.59
CA LEU A 23 1.94 0.14 17.38
C LEU A 23 2.99 -0.98 17.35
N GLY A 24 4.22 -0.63 16.99
CA GLY A 24 5.37 -1.51 17.04
C GLY A 24 6.53 -0.86 17.81
N VAL A 25 7.47 -1.68 18.24
CA VAL A 25 8.71 -1.24 18.88
C VAL A 25 9.88 -1.86 18.13
N LEU A 26 10.83 -1.02 17.71
CA LEU A 26 12.06 -1.44 17.02
C LEU A 26 13.24 -0.61 17.52
N ARG A 27 14.44 -1.04 17.22
CA ARG A 27 15.66 -0.26 17.50
C ARG A 27 15.79 0.86 16.49
N ALA A 28 16.44 1.95 16.87
CA ALA A 28 16.66 3.10 15.99
C ALA A 28 17.48 2.77 14.72
N ASP A 29 18.35 1.78 14.83
CA ASP A 29 19.19 1.28 13.73
C ASP A 29 18.48 0.25 12.81
N GLU A 30 17.22 -0.10 13.13
CA GLU A 30 16.36 -1.02 12.34
C GLU A 30 15.28 -0.27 11.54
N ILE A 31 15.31 1.06 11.53
CA ILE A 31 14.33 1.87 10.80
C ILE A 31 14.62 1.81 9.30
N HIS A 32 13.66 1.37 8.51
CA HIS A 32 13.66 1.44 7.05
C HIS A 32 12.81 2.62 6.58
N LEU A 33 13.37 3.47 5.74
CA LEU A 33 12.71 4.69 5.25
C LEU A 33 12.07 4.46 3.87
N ALA A 34 11.09 5.31 3.54
CA ALA A 34 10.44 5.34 2.23
C ALA A 34 11.11 6.40 1.34
N ASN A 35 12.36 6.13 0.90
CA ASN A 35 13.14 7.03 0.06
C ASN A 35 13.93 6.25 -1.00
N ALA A 36 13.51 6.37 -2.27
CA ALA A 36 14.21 5.72 -3.37
C ALA A 36 15.49 6.49 -3.70
N SER A 37 16.63 6.02 -3.18
CA SER A 37 17.95 6.54 -3.46
C SER A 37 18.81 5.53 -4.23
N GLY A 38 19.81 6.01 -4.96
CA GLY A 38 20.74 5.19 -5.74
C GLY A 38 20.28 4.95 -7.18
N VAL A 39 20.89 5.66 -8.11
CA VAL A 39 20.63 5.48 -9.55
C VAL A 39 20.97 4.05 -9.97
N GLY A 40 20.02 3.39 -10.63
CA GLY A 40 20.17 1.99 -11.08
C GLY A 40 19.56 0.96 -10.13
N ASN A 41 19.15 1.35 -8.93
CA ASN A 41 18.39 0.48 -8.03
C ASN A 41 17.10 0.00 -8.66
N ARG A 42 16.61 -1.14 -8.23
CA ARG A 42 15.37 -1.77 -8.71
C ARG A 42 14.25 -1.55 -7.72
N VAL A 43 13.07 -1.30 -8.28
CA VAL A 43 11.83 -1.20 -7.52
C VAL A 43 11.03 -2.47 -7.73
N ILE A 44 10.69 -3.14 -6.64
CA ILE A 44 9.99 -4.43 -6.65
C ILE A 44 8.64 -4.26 -5.96
N LEU A 45 7.57 -4.51 -6.70
CA LEU A 45 6.22 -4.65 -6.17
C LEU A 45 6.00 -6.10 -5.77
N PHE A 46 5.61 -6.36 -4.53
CA PHE A 46 5.39 -7.70 -4.02
C PHE A 46 4.18 -7.76 -3.07
N GLY A 47 3.74 -8.97 -2.73
CA GLY A 47 2.53 -9.24 -1.98
C GLY A 47 1.37 -9.70 -2.87
N ALA A 48 0.14 -9.27 -2.58
CA ALA A 48 -1.04 -9.63 -3.34
C ALA A 48 -1.03 -9.11 -4.77
N ARG A 49 -1.72 -9.79 -5.67
CA ARG A 49 -1.91 -9.33 -7.05
C ARG A 49 -2.83 -8.12 -7.10
N THR A 50 -2.52 -7.17 -7.97
CA THR A 50 -3.32 -5.96 -8.20
C THR A 50 -4.66 -6.31 -8.86
N GLY A 51 -5.75 -5.89 -8.25
CA GLY A 51 -7.13 -6.00 -8.76
C GLY A 51 -7.77 -4.64 -8.98
N GLY A 52 -9.04 -4.64 -9.39
CA GLY A 52 -9.85 -3.44 -9.59
C GLY A 52 -10.56 -2.95 -8.33
N ASP A 53 -10.05 -3.26 -7.16
CA ASP A 53 -10.61 -2.88 -5.87
C ASP A 53 -9.96 -1.60 -5.32
N GLY A 54 -10.73 -0.82 -4.57
CA GLY A 54 -10.26 0.39 -3.90
C GLY A 54 -9.92 1.55 -4.84
N ILE A 55 -10.27 1.51 -6.11
CA ILE A 55 -9.97 2.60 -7.06
C ILE A 55 -10.66 3.88 -6.60
N GLY A 56 -9.85 4.89 -6.24
CA GLY A 56 -10.33 6.12 -5.63
C GLY A 56 -10.94 5.96 -4.24
N GLY A 57 -10.75 4.80 -3.59
CA GLY A 57 -11.41 4.41 -2.35
C GLY A 57 -11.16 5.38 -1.21
N ALA A 58 -9.92 5.76 -0.96
CA ALA A 58 -9.58 6.70 0.10
C ALA A 58 -10.25 8.05 -0.10
N SER A 59 -10.27 8.59 -1.32
CA SER A 59 -10.92 9.87 -1.62
C SER A 59 -12.44 9.80 -1.48
N ILE A 60 -13.06 8.72 -1.96
CA ILE A 60 -14.51 8.51 -1.88
C ILE A 60 -14.94 8.31 -0.43
N LEU A 61 -14.25 7.44 0.31
CA LEU A 61 -14.60 7.12 1.70
C LEU A 61 -14.36 8.31 2.66
N ALA A 62 -13.39 9.16 2.37
CA ALA A 62 -13.08 10.33 3.20
C ALA A 62 -13.96 11.56 2.89
N SER A 63 -14.50 11.69 1.67
CA SER A 63 -15.10 12.95 1.19
C SER A 63 -16.57 12.86 0.80
N GLU A 64 -17.13 11.66 0.64
CA GLU A 64 -18.51 11.51 0.17
C GLU A 64 -19.48 11.19 1.30
N THR A 65 -20.68 11.78 1.20
CA THR A 65 -21.83 11.40 2.03
C THR A 65 -22.51 10.21 1.39
N PHE A 66 -22.75 9.15 2.17
CA PHE A 66 -23.44 7.96 1.70
C PHE A 66 -24.95 8.15 1.94
N GLU A 67 -25.74 8.22 0.85
CA GLU A 67 -27.20 8.24 0.93
C GLU A 67 -27.76 6.81 0.87
N GLU A 68 -28.83 6.53 1.62
CA GLU A 68 -29.54 5.27 1.54
C GLU A 68 -30.11 5.06 0.12
N GLY A 69 -29.75 3.93 -0.50
CA GLY A 69 -30.20 3.58 -1.85
C GLY A 69 -29.34 4.10 -3.00
N GLY A 70 -28.19 4.72 -2.72
CA GLY A 70 -27.22 5.09 -3.74
C GLY A 70 -26.60 3.89 -4.46
N PRO A 71 -26.06 4.06 -5.69
CA PRO A 71 -25.43 2.98 -6.44
C PRO A 71 -24.26 2.39 -5.65
N ALA A 72 -24.13 1.06 -5.66
CA ALA A 72 -23.05 0.36 -4.97
C ALA A 72 -21.68 0.78 -5.53
N LYS A 73 -20.89 1.48 -4.74
CA LYS A 73 -19.53 1.95 -5.09
C LYS A 73 -18.49 0.84 -4.87
N ARG A 74 -18.76 -0.34 -5.44
CA ARG A 74 -17.90 -1.52 -5.29
C ARG A 74 -16.43 -1.29 -5.64
N PRO A 75 -16.05 -0.52 -6.66
CA PRO A 75 -14.64 -0.23 -6.95
C PRO A 75 -13.92 0.52 -5.84
N ALA A 76 -14.63 1.30 -5.03
CA ALA A 76 -14.07 2.05 -3.91
C ALA A 76 -13.86 1.22 -2.64
N VAL A 77 -14.47 0.03 -2.54
CA VAL A 77 -14.34 -0.84 -1.38
C VAL A 77 -13.00 -1.58 -1.43
N GLN A 78 -12.23 -1.44 -0.36
CA GLN A 78 -11.02 -2.21 -0.13
C GLN A 78 -11.38 -3.54 0.55
N VAL A 79 -10.76 -4.64 0.10
CA VAL A 79 -10.97 -5.97 0.66
C VAL A 79 -9.67 -6.46 1.26
N GLY A 80 -9.63 -6.65 2.58
CA GLY A 80 -8.47 -7.19 3.28
C GLY A 80 -8.40 -8.71 3.22
N ASP A 81 -7.17 -9.26 3.16
CA ASP A 81 -6.85 -10.69 3.29
C ASP A 81 -5.88 -10.89 4.46
N PRO A 82 -6.39 -11.24 5.67
CA PRO A 82 -5.54 -11.40 6.86
C PRO A 82 -4.47 -12.49 6.72
N PHE A 83 -4.69 -13.48 5.88
CA PHE A 83 -3.69 -14.53 5.63
C PHE A 83 -2.54 -13.98 4.77
N MET A 84 -2.86 -13.26 3.71
CA MET A 84 -1.84 -12.62 2.87
C MET A 84 -1.08 -11.55 3.65
N GLU A 85 -1.76 -10.79 4.52
CA GLU A 85 -1.13 -9.81 5.40
C GLU A 85 -0.09 -10.46 6.33
N LYS A 86 -0.45 -11.61 6.94
CA LYS A 86 0.50 -12.36 7.76
C LYS A 86 1.75 -12.76 6.97
N LEU A 87 1.58 -13.31 5.76
CA LEU A 87 2.70 -13.69 4.91
C LEU A 87 3.57 -12.50 4.53
N LEU A 88 2.93 -11.37 4.23
CA LEU A 88 3.63 -10.13 3.87
C LEU A 88 4.45 -9.57 5.02
N ILE A 89 3.91 -9.58 6.25
CA ILE A 89 4.63 -9.17 7.46
C ILE A 89 5.86 -10.05 7.68
N GLU A 90 5.72 -11.37 7.61
CA GLU A 90 6.83 -12.30 7.79
C GLU A 90 7.90 -12.13 6.71
N CYS A 91 7.49 -11.97 5.45
CA CYS A 91 8.38 -11.70 4.33
C CYS A 91 9.18 -10.40 4.55
N CYS A 92 8.51 -9.30 4.93
CA CYS A 92 9.19 -8.03 5.21
C CYS A 92 10.23 -8.17 6.34
N LEU A 93 9.89 -8.87 7.42
CA LEU A 93 10.82 -9.09 8.54
C LEU A 93 12.05 -9.91 8.12
N GLU A 94 11.86 -10.93 7.28
CA GLU A 94 12.97 -11.72 6.72
C GLU A 94 13.85 -10.88 5.80
N LEU A 95 13.26 -10.07 4.93
CA LEU A 95 13.99 -9.16 4.02
C LEU A 95 14.80 -8.12 4.79
N PHE A 96 14.25 -7.55 5.86
CA PHE A 96 14.97 -6.63 6.74
C PHE A 96 16.12 -7.32 7.45
N GLY A 97 15.89 -8.51 8.00
CA GLY A 97 16.94 -9.32 8.63
C GLY A 97 18.06 -9.75 7.67
N ALA A 98 17.74 -9.93 6.38
CA ALA A 98 18.70 -10.25 5.34
C ALA A 98 19.51 -9.02 4.86
N GLY A 99 19.07 -7.80 5.19
CA GLY A 99 19.73 -6.55 4.80
C GLY A 99 19.75 -6.32 3.28
N VAL A 100 18.66 -6.69 2.59
CA VAL A 100 18.56 -6.57 1.11
C VAL A 100 17.71 -5.40 0.65
N VAL A 101 16.99 -4.74 1.58
CA VAL A 101 16.08 -3.63 1.29
C VAL A 101 16.74 -2.29 1.62
N GLU A 102 16.83 -1.41 0.63
CA GLU A 102 17.31 -0.03 0.80
C GLU A 102 16.20 0.90 1.29
N ALA A 103 14.99 0.73 0.75
CA ALA A 103 13.80 1.49 1.11
C ALA A 103 12.55 0.64 0.92
N ILE A 104 11.48 1.00 1.62
CA ILE A 104 10.20 0.30 1.52
C ILE A 104 9.04 1.26 1.71
N GLN A 105 7.94 1.01 0.99
CA GLN A 105 6.71 1.78 1.02
C GLN A 105 5.52 0.81 0.94
N ASP A 106 4.47 1.05 1.73
CA ASP A 106 3.18 0.40 1.54
C ASP A 106 2.42 0.97 0.34
N LEU A 107 1.45 0.23 -0.15
CA LEU A 107 0.52 0.70 -1.17
C LEU A 107 -0.84 0.97 -0.53
N GLY A 108 -1.00 2.14 0.03
CA GLY A 108 -2.25 2.64 0.58
C GLY A 108 -3.10 3.38 -0.45
N ALA A 109 -3.53 4.59 -0.10
CA ALA A 109 -4.31 5.48 -0.96
C ALA A 109 -3.60 5.72 -2.29
N ALA A 110 -4.36 5.69 -3.39
CA ALA A 110 -3.89 5.84 -4.76
C ALA A 110 -2.80 4.83 -5.20
N GLY A 111 -2.62 3.75 -4.45
CA GLY A 111 -1.85 2.56 -4.82
C GLY A 111 -0.45 2.82 -5.36
N ILE A 112 -0.14 2.28 -6.55
CA ILE A 112 1.18 2.39 -7.18
C ILE A 112 1.54 3.84 -7.47
N SER A 113 0.59 4.69 -7.86
CA SER A 113 0.88 6.09 -8.19
C SER A 113 1.39 6.87 -6.98
N CYS A 114 0.78 6.68 -5.81
CA CYS A 114 1.24 7.31 -4.57
C CYS A 114 2.59 6.75 -4.11
N ALA A 115 2.71 5.43 -3.99
CA ALA A 115 3.93 4.79 -3.52
C ALA A 115 5.16 5.16 -4.37
N THR A 116 5.04 5.15 -5.69
CA THR A 116 6.15 5.52 -6.58
C THR A 116 6.49 7.00 -6.50
N SER A 117 5.49 7.87 -6.39
CA SER A 117 5.69 9.32 -6.27
C SER A 117 6.35 9.68 -4.94
N GLU A 118 5.92 9.08 -3.84
CA GLU A 118 6.49 9.34 -2.50
C GLU A 118 7.92 8.82 -2.39
N LEU A 119 8.18 7.58 -2.82
CA LEU A 119 9.53 7.02 -2.85
C LEU A 119 10.50 7.89 -3.66
N ALA A 120 10.06 8.36 -4.84
CA ALA A 120 10.87 9.24 -5.69
C ALA A 120 11.05 10.63 -5.07
N ALA A 121 10.00 11.23 -4.51
CA ALA A 121 10.05 12.56 -3.92
C ALA A 121 10.93 12.63 -2.66
N ASN A 122 10.99 11.56 -1.89
CA ASN A 122 11.83 11.45 -0.70
C ASN A 122 13.25 10.97 -1.03
N GLY A 123 13.50 10.51 -2.25
CA GLY A 123 14.78 10.03 -2.73
C GLY A 123 15.64 11.12 -3.38
N ASP A 124 16.63 10.68 -4.15
CA ASP A 124 17.58 11.54 -4.84
C ASP A 124 17.41 11.60 -6.36
N SER A 125 16.42 10.86 -6.90
CA SER A 125 16.18 10.73 -8.34
C SER A 125 14.72 10.46 -8.67
N GLY A 126 14.41 10.32 -9.97
CA GLY A 126 13.10 9.89 -10.45
C GLY A 126 12.95 8.37 -10.48
N MET A 127 11.77 7.91 -10.89
CA MET A 127 11.45 6.49 -11.01
C MET A 127 10.89 6.18 -12.40
N HIS A 128 11.32 5.06 -12.98
CA HIS A 128 10.72 4.49 -14.19
C HIS A 128 9.84 3.31 -13.77
N VAL A 129 8.56 3.36 -14.14
CA VAL A 129 7.57 2.33 -13.79
C VAL A 129 7.08 1.65 -15.05
N ASP A 130 7.20 0.33 -15.11
CA ASP A 130 6.72 -0.50 -16.19
C ASP A 130 5.44 -1.24 -15.72
N LEU A 131 4.29 -0.70 -16.08
CA LEU A 131 2.99 -1.22 -15.63
C LEU A 131 2.66 -2.59 -16.24
N GLU A 132 3.26 -2.96 -17.37
CA GLU A 132 3.04 -4.27 -18.00
C GLU A 132 3.62 -5.41 -17.15
N LYS A 133 4.53 -5.09 -16.23
CA LYS A 133 5.11 -6.08 -15.30
C LYS A 133 4.31 -6.27 -14.02
N VAL A 134 3.29 -5.45 -13.77
CA VAL A 134 2.44 -5.60 -12.58
C VAL A 134 1.61 -6.87 -12.70
N LEU A 135 1.68 -7.73 -11.69
CA LEU A 135 0.89 -8.96 -11.65
C LEU A 135 -0.58 -8.63 -11.32
N LEU A 136 -1.45 -8.90 -12.27
CA LEU A 136 -2.87 -8.56 -12.19
C LEU A 136 -3.73 -9.77 -11.80
N ARG A 137 -4.80 -9.51 -11.01
CA ARG A 137 -5.92 -10.44 -10.83
C ARG A 137 -6.91 -10.36 -11.99
N ASP A 138 -7.11 -9.17 -12.56
CA ASP A 138 -7.95 -8.94 -13.74
C ASP A 138 -7.09 -8.33 -14.86
N PRO A 139 -6.83 -9.06 -15.94
CA PRO A 139 -5.99 -8.58 -17.03
C PRO A 139 -6.65 -7.48 -17.88
N ARG A 140 -7.93 -7.13 -17.61
CA ARG A 140 -8.67 -6.10 -18.34
C ARG A 140 -8.45 -4.71 -17.76
N LEU A 141 -7.75 -4.59 -16.64
CA LEU A 141 -7.47 -3.30 -16.00
C LEU A 141 -6.69 -2.39 -16.96
N THR A 142 -7.14 -1.15 -17.06
CA THR A 142 -6.42 -0.08 -17.77
C THR A 142 -5.21 0.39 -16.97
N ALA A 143 -4.26 1.05 -17.63
CA ALA A 143 -3.08 1.61 -16.97
C ALA A 143 -3.44 2.57 -15.81
N GLY A 144 -4.50 3.38 -15.98
CA GLY A 144 -4.99 4.25 -14.92
C GLY A 144 -5.54 3.48 -13.73
N GLU A 145 -6.31 2.42 -13.97
CA GLU A 145 -6.83 1.57 -12.90
C GLU A 145 -5.72 0.81 -12.17
N ILE A 146 -4.69 0.33 -12.89
CA ILE A 146 -3.52 -0.31 -12.29
C ILE A 146 -2.79 0.65 -11.35
N LEU A 147 -2.57 1.90 -11.80
CA LEU A 147 -1.91 2.93 -11.00
C LEU A 147 -2.69 3.31 -9.73
N MET A 148 -4.02 3.42 -9.84
CA MET A 148 -4.90 3.91 -8.77
C MET A 148 -5.50 2.81 -7.90
N SER A 149 -5.33 1.55 -8.26
CA SER A 149 -5.83 0.43 -7.46
C SER A 149 -5.28 0.47 -6.04
N GLU A 150 -6.16 0.38 -5.05
CA GLU A 150 -5.83 0.29 -3.64
C GLU A 150 -5.96 -1.15 -3.11
N SER A 151 -5.69 -2.15 -3.97
CA SER A 151 -5.63 -3.55 -3.52
C SER A 151 -4.72 -3.67 -2.32
N GLN A 152 -5.23 -4.32 -1.27
CA GLN A 152 -4.55 -4.44 0.01
C GLN A 152 -3.40 -5.46 -0.04
N GLU A 153 -2.59 -5.50 0.99
CA GLU A 153 -1.47 -6.44 1.19
C GLU A 153 -0.43 -6.39 0.07
N ARG A 154 -0.02 -5.17 -0.32
CA ARG A 154 1.06 -4.94 -1.27
C ARG A 154 2.10 -4.01 -0.68
N MET A 155 3.36 -4.28 -0.96
CA MET A 155 4.51 -3.44 -0.58
C MET A 155 5.38 -3.17 -1.80
N MET A 156 6.13 -2.08 -1.75
CA MET A 156 7.10 -1.70 -2.76
C MET A 156 8.46 -1.51 -2.10
N ALA A 157 9.44 -2.31 -2.50
CA ALA A 157 10.82 -2.23 -2.00
C ALA A 157 11.76 -1.66 -3.05
N VAL A 158 12.77 -0.93 -2.59
CA VAL A 158 13.94 -0.51 -3.39
C VAL A 158 15.11 -1.41 -3.02
N VAL A 159 15.74 -1.99 -4.02
CA VAL A 159 16.78 -3.00 -3.87
C VAL A 159 17.97 -2.67 -4.79
N THR A 160 19.20 -2.83 -4.32
CA THR A 160 20.36 -2.68 -5.19
C THR A 160 20.43 -3.83 -6.22
N PRO A 161 21.07 -3.61 -7.39
CA PRO A 161 21.25 -4.68 -8.38
C PRO A 161 21.92 -5.93 -7.81
N GLU A 162 22.87 -5.77 -6.89
CA GLU A 162 23.63 -6.86 -6.27
C GLU A 162 22.77 -7.72 -5.34
N ASN A 163 21.72 -7.14 -4.76
CA ASN A 163 20.81 -7.83 -3.86
C ASN A 163 19.57 -8.40 -4.55
N LEU A 164 19.40 -8.16 -5.85
CA LEU A 164 18.20 -8.55 -6.58
C LEU A 164 17.93 -10.07 -6.54
N ASP A 165 18.97 -10.89 -6.68
CA ASP A 165 18.85 -12.36 -6.66
C ASP A 165 18.66 -12.93 -5.23
N ARG A 166 18.82 -12.08 -4.21
CA ARG A 166 18.61 -12.45 -2.79
C ARG A 166 17.23 -12.03 -2.29
N PHE A 167 16.58 -11.11 -2.99
CA PHE A 167 15.23 -10.66 -2.74
C PHE A 167 14.21 -11.70 -3.24
#